data_c47993ddd434242989c57f1c34c24c01
#
_entry.id   c47993ddd434242989c57f1c34c24c01
#
_cell.length_a   1.000
_cell.length_b   1.000
_cell.length_c   1.000
_cell.angle_alpha   90.00
_cell.angle_beta   90.00
_cell.angle_gamma   90.00
#
_symmetry.space_group_name_H-M   'P 1'
#
loop_
_entity.id
_entity.type
_entity.pdbx_description
1 polymer ?
#
loop_
_entity_poly.entity_id
_entity_poly.type
_entity_poly.pdbx_seq_one_letter_code
_entity_poly.pdbx_strand_id
1 'polypeptide(L)'
;SRGLGDVYKRQMMYIATKNVLYTGAGLAAGGVAGVLAYKLFSHVRKRFIVWKDPWSNIDGSGFQVCQSLFSIGMGSWFGYGFCQGMPEKIPVAEKDFMFAAVTEEFGLIFSIAMLLVCLNNLILMMNIASRCKTLFYRLVAVGLGVTYGFQVFLTVGGAIKLIPMTGVTLPFVSYGGSSIISSLVMFSLINGMYNTV
;
A
#
# COMPACT_ATOMS: atom_id res chain seq x y z
N SER A 1 1.15 9.00 7.04
CA SER A 1 2.00 8.07 7.82
C SER A 1 1.54 7.81 9.27
N ARG A 2 0.79 8.74 9.90
CA ARG A 2 0.32 8.55 11.28
C ARG A 2 -0.70 7.43 11.44
N GLY A 3 -1.62 7.25 10.50
CA GLY A 3 -2.64 6.19 10.54
C GLY A 3 -2.07 4.76 10.46
N LEU A 4 -0.97 4.57 9.74
CA LEU A 4 -0.25 3.30 9.68
C LEU A 4 0.33 2.91 11.04
N GLY A 5 0.95 3.85 11.76
CA GLY A 5 1.52 3.59 13.09
C GLY A 5 0.49 3.10 14.12
N ASP A 6 -0.75 3.53 14.03
CA ASP A 6 -1.81 3.10 14.95
C ASP A 6 -2.33 1.69 14.64
N VAL A 7 -2.34 1.27 13.36
CA VAL A 7 -2.68 -0.11 12.97
C VAL A 7 -1.65 -1.09 13.52
N TYR A 8 -0.36 -0.75 13.49
CA TYR A 8 0.72 -1.60 14.03
C TYR A 8 0.63 -1.79 15.53
N LYS A 9 0.47 -0.69 16.27
CA LYS A 9 0.35 -0.76 17.72
C LYS A 9 -0.77 -1.71 18.15
N ARG A 10 -1.89 -1.70 17.43
CA ARG A 10 -3.06 -2.55 17.72
C ARG A 10 -2.82 -4.01 17.42
N GLN A 11 -2.18 -4.33 16.28
CA GLN A 11 -1.85 -5.71 15.93
C GLN A 11 -0.80 -6.28 16.86
N MET A 12 0.23 -5.50 17.20
CA MET A 12 1.22 -5.90 18.19
C MET A 12 0.58 -6.14 19.56
N MET A 13 -0.40 -5.31 19.96
CA MET A 13 -1.12 -5.46 21.22
C MET A 13 -1.99 -6.71 21.22
N TYR A 14 -2.62 -7.08 20.09
CA TYR A 14 -3.38 -8.34 19.96
C TYR A 14 -2.47 -9.56 20.08
N ILE A 15 -1.32 -9.58 19.40
CA ILE A 15 -0.38 -10.70 19.45
C ILE A 15 0.24 -10.85 20.85
N ALA A 16 0.45 -9.73 21.54
CA ALA A 16 1.00 -9.72 22.91
C ALA A 16 -0.03 -10.16 23.95
N THR A 17 -1.30 -9.75 23.83
CA THR A 17 -2.34 -9.96 24.85
C THR A 17 -3.30 -11.11 24.55
N LYS A 18 -3.36 -11.59 23.28
CA LYS A 18 -4.32 -12.57 22.77
C LYS A 18 -5.80 -12.22 23.04
N ASN A 19 -6.09 -10.97 23.36
CA ASN A 19 -7.44 -10.53 23.73
C ASN A 19 -8.11 -9.80 22.55
N VAL A 20 -9.14 -10.43 21.97
CA VAL A 20 -9.90 -9.92 20.83
C VAL A 20 -10.62 -8.60 21.15
N LEU A 21 -10.91 -8.34 22.42
CA LEU A 21 -11.61 -7.13 22.85
C LEU A 21 -10.82 -5.85 22.57
N TYR A 22 -9.48 -5.89 22.76
CA TYR A 22 -8.60 -4.75 22.43
C TYR A 22 -8.52 -4.49 20.94
N THR A 23 -8.57 -5.55 20.11
CA THR A 23 -8.59 -5.40 18.63
C THR A 23 -9.90 -4.78 18.17
N GLY A 24 -11.03 -5.24 18.73
CA GLY A 24 -12.35 -4.70 18.43
C GLY A 24 -12.49 -3.23 18.85
N ALA A 25 -12.06 -2.89 20.06
CA ALA A 25 -12.03 -1.50 20.55
C ALA A 25 -11.14 -0.62 19.67
N GLY A 26 -10.00 -1.17 19.21
CA GLY A 26 -9.10 -0.50 18.29
C GLY A 26 -9.72 -0.21 16.93
N LEU A 27 -10.46 -1.17 16.35
CA LEU A 27 -11.17 -0.97 15.08
C LEU A 27 -12.29 0.06 15.22
N ALA A 28 -13.07 -0.01 16.31
CA ALA A 28 -14.11 0.97 16.60
C ALA A 28 -13.53 2.39 16.73
N ALA A 29 -12.46 2.55 17.50
CA ALA A 29 -11.78 3.85 17.64
C ALA A 29 -11.20 4.35 16.31
N GLY A 30 -10.68 3.45 15.44
CA GLY A 30 -10.23 3.79 14.09
C GLY A 30 -11.36 4.26 13.19
N GLY A 31 -12.52 3.61 13.25
CA GLY A 31 -13.71 4.02 12.53
C GLY A 31 -14.19 5.41 12.95
N VAL A 32 -14.29 5.65 14.27
CA VAL A 32 -14.64 6.97 14.81
C VAL A 32 -13.63 8.04 14.39
N ALA A 33 -12.33 7.76 14.49
CA ALA A 33 -11.28 8.67 14.04
C ALA A 33 -11.36 8.97 12.53
N GLY A 34 -11.69 7.97 11.71
CA GLY A 34 -11.91 8.14 10.27
C GLY A 34 -13.10 9.08 9.96
N VAL A 35 -14.21 8.89 10.65
CA VAL A 35 -15.39 9.78 10.51
C VAL A 35 -15.08 11.21 10.97
N LEU A 36 -14.38 11.35 12.08
CA LEU A 36 -13.93 12.66 12.57
C LEU A 36 -12.98 13.32 11.56
N ALA A 37 -12.01 12.58 11.02
CA ALA A 37 -11.09 13.08 10.01
C ALA A 37 -11.83 13.56 8.75
N TYR A 38 -12.83 12.81 8.29
CA TYR A 38 -13.68 13.22 7.16
C TYR A 38 -14.43 14.54 7.42
N LYS A 39 -14.93 14.75 8.65
CA LYS A 39 -15.64 15.97 9.02
C LYS A 39 -14.72 17.17 9.23
N LEU A 40 -13.55 16.97 9.84
CA LEU A 40 -12.64 18.03 10.24
C LEU A 40 -11.68 18.47 9.14
N PHE A 41 -11.26 17.56 8.24
CA PHE A 41 -10.22 17.86 7.24
C PHE A 41 -10.79 17.93 5.83
N SER A 42 -10.78 19.12 5.22
CA SER A 42 -11.27 19.36 3.86
C SER A 42 -10.53 18.53 2.79
N HIS A 43 -9.23 18.28 2.95
CA HIS A 43 -8.45 17.48 2.02
C HIS A 43 -8.83 15.98 2.06
N VAL A 44 -9.22 15.43 3.21
CA VAL A 44 -9.73 14.06 3.34
C VAL A 44 -11.08 13.96 2.63
N ARG A 45 -11.95 14.93 2.86
CA ARG A 45 -13.26 15.01 2.20
C ARG A 45 -13.13 15.09 0.67
N LYS A 46 -12.21 15.91 0.15
CA LYS A 46 -11.93 16.00 -1.29
C LYS A 46 -11.51 14.66 -1.88
N ARG A 47 -10.59 13.93 -1.22
CA ARG A 47 -10.15 12.58 -1.66
C ARG A 47 -11.29 11.57 -1.70
N PHE A 48 -12.23 11.65 -0.75
CA PHE A 48 -13.41 10.79 -0.73
C PHE A 48 -14.39 11.11 -1.85
N ILE A 49 -14.62 12.38 -2.16
CA ILE A 49 -15.48 12.83 -3.26
C ILE A 49 -14.90 12.35 -4.59
N VAL A 50 -13.61 12.57 -4.82
CA VAL A 50 -12.91 12.12 -6.03
C VAL A 50 -12.92 10.60 -6.16
N TRP A 51 -12.75 9.87 -5.05
CA TRP A 51 -12.82 8.42 -5.07
C TRP A 51 -14.21 7.89 -5.45
N LYS A 52 -15.27 8.54 -4.94
CA LYS A 52 -16.66 8.16 -5.25
C LYS A 52 -16.99 8.40 -6.72
N ASP A 53 -16.71 9.60 -7.20
CA ASP A 53 -16.97 10.01 -8.58
C ASP A 53 -15.82 10.87 -9.14
N PRO A 54 -14.78 10.22 -9.73
CA PRO A 54 -13.69 10.96 -10.34
C PRO A 54 -14.08 11.60 -11.68
N TRP A 55 -15.12 11.06 -12.33
CA TRP A 55 -15.52 11.48 -13.67
C TRP A 55 -16.18 12.87 -13.68
N SER A 56 -16.88 13.25 -12.63
CA SER A 56 -17.49 14.57 -12.49
C SER A 56 -16.47 15.71 -12.36
N ASN A 57 -15.20 15.38 -12.05
CA ASN A 57 -14.10 16.34 -11.88
C ASN A 57 -12.85 15.92 -12.66
N ILE A 58 -13.05 15.44 -13.90
CA ILE A 58 -11.97 14.89 -14.73
C ILE A 58 -10.89 15.93 -15.06
N ASP A 59 -11.23 17.21 -15.21
CA ASP A 59 -10.27 18.28 -15.49
C ASP A 59 -9.64 18.88 -14.23
N GLY A 60 -9.95 18.34 -13.06
CA GLY A 60 -9.50 18.86 -11.77
C GLY A 60 -8.88 17.79 -10.88
N SER A 61 -9.42 17.68 -9.67
CA SER A 61 -8.91 16.77 -8.64
C SER A 61 -9.09 15.28 -8.98
N GLY A 62 -9.99 14.92 -9.90
CA GLY A 62 -10.23 13.56 -10.40
C GLY A 62 -9.25 13.11 -11.49
N PHE A 63 -8.53 14.06 -12.13
CA PHE A 63 -7.68 13.81 -13.29
C PHE A 63 -6.69 12.65 -13.08
N GLN A 64 -5.98 12.66 -11.95
CA GLN A 64 -4.99 11.63 -11.65
C GLN A 64 -5.58 10.21 -11.57
N VAL A 65 -6.74 10.07 -10.93
CA VAL A 65 -7.42 8.78 -10.78
C VAL A 65 -7.97 8.31 -12.13
N CYS A 66 -8.56 9.22 -12.92
CA CYS A 66 -9.04 8.89 -14.26
C CYS A 66 -7.91 8.46 -15.18
N GLN A 67 -6.79 9.18 -15.19
CA GLN A 67 -5.61 8.82 -15.99
C GLN A 67 -5.04 7.47 -15.56
N SER A 68 -4.96 7.18 -14.26
CA SER A 68 -4.53 5.87 -13.76
C SER A 68 -5.42 4.74 -14.28
N LEU A 69 -6.75 4.92 -14.27
CA LEU A 69 -7.69 3.93 -14.77
C LEU A 69 -7.58 3.75 -16.30
N PHE A 70 -7.38 4.85 -17.04
CA PHE A 70 -7.15 4.79 -18.47
C PHE A 70 -5.85 4.03 -18.81
N SER A 71 -4.76 4.33 -18.14
CA SER A 71 -3.48 3.64 -18.33
C SER A 71 -3.58 2.14 -18.05
N ILE A 72 -4.27 1.75 -16.98
CA ILE A 72 -4.52 0.32 -16.67
C ILE A 72 -5.37 -0.32 -17.78
N GLY A 73 -6.42 0.36 -18.25
CA GLY A 73 -7.29 -0.13 -19.32
C GLY A 73 -6.57 -0.24 -20.66
N MET A 74 -5.73 0.74 -20.98
CA MET A 74 -4.95 0.78 -22.23
C MET A 74 -3.85 -0.28 -22.26
N GLY A 75 -3.20 -0.58 -21.14
CA GLY A 75 -2.16 -1.60 -21.05
C GLY A 75 -2.64 -3.01 -21.42
N SER A 76 -3.94 -3.30 -21.34
CA SER A 76 -4.50 -4.61 -21.72
C SER A 76 -3.74 -5.78 -21.07
N TRP A 77 -3.62 -6.93 -21.75
CA TRP A 77 -2.94 -8.12 -21.23
C TRP A 77 -1.42 -8.04 -21.34
N PHE A 78 -0.88 -7.48 -22.42
CA PHE A 78 0.55 -7.51 -22.78
C PHE A 78 1.27 -6.16 -22.70
N GLY A 79 0.54 -5.07 -22.48
CA GLY A 79 1.09 -3.71 -22.46
C GLY A 79 1.38 -3.15 -23.85
N TYR A 80 1.71 -1.86 -23.89
CA TYR A 80 2.17 -1.19 -25.13
C TYR A 80 3.61 -1.51 -25.48
N GLY A 81 4.40 -1.98 -24.54
CA GLY A 81 5.85 -2.15 -24.66
C GLY A 81 6.63 -1.08 -23.89
N PHE A 82 7.86 -1.41 -23.57
CA PHE A 82 8.74 -0.52 -22.79
C PHE A 82 8.97 0.80 -23.51
N CYS A 83 8.73 1.91 -22.83
CA CYS A 83 8.81 3.29 -23.36
C CYS A 83 7.85 3.59 -24.54
N GLN A 84 6.82 2.78 -24.78
CA GLN A 84 5.81 3.03 -25.82
C GLN A 84 4.49 3.52 -25.24
N GLY A 85 4.29 3.41 -23.96
CA GLY A 85 3.19 4.04 -23.22
C GLY A 85 3.42 5.55 -23.04
N MET A 86 2.45 6.22 -22.46
CA MET A 86 2.54 7.63 -22.08
C MET A 86 2.27 7.81 -20.58
N PRO A 87 3.02 7.13 -19.68
CA PRO A 87 2.81 7.23 -18.24
C PRO A 87 3.04 8.64 -17.72
N GLU A 88 3.77 9.49 -18.46
CA GLU A 88 3.98 10.92 -18.17
C GLU A 88 2.68 11.72 -18.11
N LYS A 89 1.61 11.24 -18.75
CA LYS A 89 0.29 11.87 -18.65
C LYS A 89 -0.36 11.72 -17.28
N ILE A 90 0.09 10.75 -16.47
CA ILE A 90 -0.38 10.59 -15.10
C ILE A 90 0.47 11.51 -14.21
N PRO A 91 -0.10 12.58 -13.63
CA PRO A 91 0.67 13.41 -12.70
C PRO A 91 1.17 12.57 -11.52
N VAL A 92 2.49 12.66 -11.23
CA VAL A 92 3.13 11.92 -10.15
C VAL A 92 3.07 10.38 -10.31
N ALA A 93 3.05 9.89 -11.57
CA ALA A 93 3.05 8.46 -11.90
C ALA A 93 4.15 7.69 -11.15
N GLU A 94 5.35 8.26 -11.11
CA GLU A 94 6.54 7.68 -10.50
C GLU A 94 6.37 7.32 -9.00
N LYS A 95 5.50 7.99 -8.28
CA LYS A 95 5.32 7.81 -6.83
C LYS A 95 4.12 6.94 -6.51
N ASP A 96 2.93 7.50 -6.72
CA ASP A 96 1.68 6.96 -6.18
C ASP A 96 0.96 6.05 -7.19
N PHE A 97 1.20 6.25 -8.49
CA PHE A 97 0.55 5.53 -9.59
C PHE A 97 1.50 4.64 -10.39
N MET A 98 2.66 4.29 -9.79
CA MET A 98 3.63 3.42 -10.47
C MET A 98 3.03 2.08 -10.93
N PHE A 99 2.06 1.55 -10.18
CA PHE A 99 1.33 0.34 -10.58
C PHE A 99 0.59 0.53 -11.91
N ALA A 100 -0.06 1.69 -12.11
CA ALA A 100 -0.76 2.00 -13.36
C ALA A 100 0.21 2.17 -14.53
N ALA A 101 1.33 2.87 -14.31
CA ALA A 101 2.38 3.04 -15.31
C ALA A 101 3.00 1.71 -15.75
N VAL A 102 3.29 0.82 -14.79
CA VAL A 102 3.80 -0.53 -15.07
C VAL A 102 2.77 -1.35 -15.84
N THR A 103 1.48 -1.22 -15.51
CA THR A 103 0.41 -1.95 -16.21
C THR A 103 0.25 -1.45 -17.64
N GLU A 104 0.40 -0.15 -17.88
CA GLU A 104 0.34 0.44 -19.23
C GLU A 104 1.44 -0.10 -20.14
N GLU A 105 2.69 -0.12 -19.65
CA GLU A 105 3.85 -0.53 -20.45
C GLU A 105 4.00 -2.05 -20.58
N PHE A 106 3.87 -2.79 -19.48
CA PHE A 106 4.15 -4.23 -19.41
C PHE A 106 2.90 -5.11 -19.42
N GLY A 107 1.73 -4.50 -19.28
CA GLY A 107 0.45 -5.20 -19.29
C GLY A 107 0.04 -5.80 -17.95
N LEU A 108 -1.21 -6.29 -17.93
CA LEU A 108 -1.85 -6.83 -16.74
C LEU A 108 -1.16 -8.10 -16.22
N ILE A 109 -0.66 -8.97 -17.14
CA ILE A 109 0.03 -10.22 -16.76
C ILE A 109 1.27 -9.90 -15.91
N PHE A 110 2.09 -8.96 -16.35
CA PHE A 110 3.28 -8.55 -15.61
C PHE A 110 2.92 -7.92 -14.26
N SER A 111 1.90 -7.07 -14.24
CA SER A 111 1.43 -6.42 -13.01
C SER A 111 0.90 -7.43 -11.99
N ILE A 112 0.18 -8.47 -12.44
CA ILE A 112 -0.25 -9.58 -11.57
C ILE A 112 0.97 -10.35 -11.06
N ALA A 113 1.94 -10.68 -11.91
CA ALA A 113 3.17 -11.34 -11.48
C ALA A 113 3.93 -10.53 -10.43
N MET A 114 4.03 -9.21 -10.60
CA MET A 114 4.61 -8.30 -9.62
C MET A 114 3.86 -8.34 -8.29
N LEU A 115 2.53 -8.35 -8.30
CA LEU A 115 1.71 -8.49 -7.09
C LEU A 115 1.91 -9.84 -6.40
N LEU A 116 2.04 -10.93 -7.17
CA LEU A 116 2.34 -12.25 -6.61
C LEU A 116 3.71 -12.28 -5.93
N VAL A 117 4.71 -11.59 -6.47
CA VAL A 117 6.02 -11.43 -5.80
C VAL A 117 5.87 -10.65 -4.50
N CYS A 118 5.10 -9.56 -4.49
CA CYS A 118 4.83 -8.80 -3.27
C CYS A 118 4.11 -9.67 -2.21
N LEU A 119 3.12 -10.46 -2.63
CA LEU A 119 2.40 -11.37 -1.74
C LEU A 119 3.31 -12.48 -1.20
N ASN A 120 4.15 -13.07 -2.04
CA ASN A 120 5.13 -14.06 -1.63
C ASN A 120 6.10 -13.50 -0.57
N ASN A 121 6.59 -12.27 -0.76
CA ASN A 121 7.43 -11.60 0.23
C ASN A 121 6.69 -11.42 1.57
N LEU A 122 5.42 -11.04 1.54
CA LEU A 122 4.60 -10.94 2.74
C LEU A 122 4.47 -12.28 3.47
N ILE A 123 4.20 -13.36 2.72
CA ILE A 123 4.09 -14.73 3.26
C ILE A 123 5.43 -15.15 3.88
N LEU A 124 6.56 -14.88 3.22
CA LEU A 124 7.89 -15.17 3.77
C LEU A 124 8.14 -14.44 5.09
N MET A 125 7.82 -13.14 5.16
CA MET A 125 7.94 -12.37 6.40
C MET A 125 7.10 -12.96 7.53
N MET A 126 5.86 -13.38 7.26
CA MET A 126 4.98 -14.02 8.23
C MET A 126 5.49 -15.40 8.67
N ASN A 127 6.06 -16.18 7.75
CA ASN A 127 6.69 -17.47 8.07
C ASN A 127 7.90 -17.29 8.98
N ILE A 128 8.76 -16.29 8.72
CA ILE A 128 9.90 -15.97 9.58
C ILE A 128 9.39 -15.56 10.98
N ALA A 129 8.38 -14.70 11.03
CA ALA A 129 7.77 -14.26 12.29
C ALA A 129 7.25 -15.44 13.12
N SER A 130 6.61 -16.44 12.47
CA SER A 130 6.07 -17.61 13.16
C SER A 130 7.15 -18.53 13.77
N ARG A 131 8.35 -18.53 13.19
CA ARG A 131 9.48 -19.35 13.64
C ARG A 131 10.32 -18.70 14.74
N CYS A 132 10.20 -17.38 14.94
CA CYS A 132 10.95 -16.67 15.99
C CYS A 132 10.61 -17.20 17.39
N LYS A 133 11.65 -17.60 18.15
CA LYS A 133 11.51 -18.14 19.51
C LYS A 133 11.14 -17.08 20.54
N THR A 134 11.69 -15.88 20.42
CA THR A 134 11.43 -14.79 21.36
C THR A 134 10.22 -13.97 20.93
N LEU A 135 9.38 -13.59 21.89
CA LEU A 135 8.19 -12.78 21.66
C LEU A 135 8.53 -11.44 20.99
N PHE A 136 9.66 -10.83 21.41
CA PHE A 136 10.10 -9.55 20.87
C PHE A 136 10.34 -9.62 19.35
N TYR A 137 11.18 -10.55 18.88
CA TYR A 137 11.46 -10.68 17.45
C TYR A 137 10.24 -11.09 16.64
N ARG A 138 9.37 -11.93 17.21
CA ARG A 138 8.09 -12.28 16.59
C ARG A 138 7.22 -11.05 16.36
N LEU A 139 7.06 -10.19 17.38
CA LEU A 139 6.27 -8.97 17.28
C LEU A 139 6.85 -7.99 16.26
N VAL A 140 8.17 -7.80 16.25
CA VAL A 140 8.85 -6.94 15.28
C VAL A 140 8.63 -7.47 13.85
N ALA A 141 8.85 -8.77 13.61
CA ALA A 141 8.69 -9.36 12.28
C ALA A 141 7.26 -9.26 11.77
N VAL A 142 6.25 -9.53 12.61
CA VAL A 142 4.83 -9.34 12.25
C VAL A 142 4.54 -7.88 11.96
N GLY A 143 5.02 -6.96 12.79
CA GLY A 143 4.83 -5.52 12.59
C GLY A 143 5.39 -5.05 11.24
N LEU A 144 6.61 -5.47 10.89
CA LEU A 144 7.23 -5.16 9.62
C LEU A 144 6.48 -5.77 8.42
N GLY A 145 6.09 -7.05 8.52
CA GLY A 145 5.33 -7.72 7.47
C GLY A 145 3.97 -7.08 7.21
N VAL A 146 3.25 -6.72 8.26
CA VAL A 146 1.97 -6.01 8.14
C VAL A 146 2.16 -4.62 7.53
N THR A 147 3.23 -3.92 7.92
CA THR A 147 3.60 -2.62 7.31
C THR A 147 3.73 -2.76 5.81
N TYR A 148 4.54 -3.71 5.39
CA TYR A 148 4.79 -4.00 3.99
C TYR A 148 3.50 -4.35 3.24
N GLY A 149 2.72 -5.31 3.75
CA GLY A 149 1.48 -5.74 3.10
C GLY A 149 0.44 -4.63 3.00
N PHE A 150 0.30 -3.83 4.06
CA PHE A 150 -0.64 -2.71 4.05
C PHE A 150 -0.19 -1.59 3.09
N GLN A 151 1.12 -1.35 2.97
CA GLN A 151 1.69 -0.40 2.03
C GLN A 151 1.38 -0.81 0.58
N VAL A 152 1.62 -2.08 0.22
CA VAL A 152 1.28 -2.64 -1.10
C VAL A 152 -0.23 -2.51 -1.36
N PHE A 153 -1.07 -2.90 -0.40
CA PHE A 153 -2.53 -2.82 -0.51
C PHE A 153 -3.02 -1.39 -0.74
N LEU A 154 -2.50 -0.42 0.00
CA LEU A 154 -2.89 0.99 -0.14
C LEU A 154 -2.49 1.57 -1.50
N THR A 155 -1.30 1.24 -1.98
CA THR A 155 -0.80 1.78 -3.26
C THR A 155 -1.59 1.21 -4.43
N VAL A 156 -1.70 -0.11 -4.50
CA VAL A 156 -2.42 -0.79 -5.58
C VAL A 156 -3.91 -0.50 -5.50
N GLY A 157 -4.50 -0.60 -4.31
CA GLY A 157 -5.92 -0.30 -4.09
C GLY A 157 -6.29 1.14 -4.44
N GLY A 158 -5.38 2.10 -4.21
CA GLY A 158 -5.54 3.49 -4.65
C GLY A 158 -5.50 3.64 -6.16
N ALA A 159 -4.57 2.96 -6.84
CA ALA A 159 -4.40 3.02 -8.29
C ALA A 159 -5.61 2.42 -9.05
N ILE A 160 -6.18 1.32 -8.55
CA ILE A 160 -7.38 0.68 -9.16
C ILE A 160 -8.71 1.23 -8.64
N LYS A 161 -8.70 2.33 -7.89
CA LYS A 161 -9.92 2.94 -7.29
C LYS A 161 -10.68 2.04 -6.30
N LEU A 162 -10.03 1.03 -5.72
CA LEU A 162 -10.64 0.21 -4.67
C LEU A 162 -10.82 1.00 -3.36
N ILE A 163 -9.84 1.85 -3.04
CA ILE A 163 -9.82 2.72 -1.86
C ILE A 163 -9.47 4.15 -2.25
N PRO A 164 -9.79 5.16 -1.42
CA PRO A 164 -9.33 6.52 -1.66
C PRO A 164 -7.81 6.59 -1.69
N MET A 165 -7.26 7.31 -2.65
CA MET A 165 -5.82 7.48 -2.81
C MET A 165 -5.17 8.04 -1.55
N THR A 166 -4.12 7.38 -1.06
CA THR A 166 -3.45 7.72 0.20
C THR A 166 -2.11 8.41 0.04
N GLY A 167 -1.50 8.36 -1.16
CA GLY A 167 -0.16 8.91 -1.41
C GLY A 167 0.96 8.06 -0.77
N VAL A 168 0.78 6.75 -0.75
CA VAL A 168 1.77 5.77 -0.27
C VAL A 168 2.46 5.14 -1.46
N THR A 169 3.77 5.05 -1.43
CA THR A 169 4.60 4.49 -2.50
C THR A 169 4.67 2.96 -2.43
N LEU A 170 4.74 2.29 -3.59
CA LEU A 170 4.93 0.84 -3.66
C LEU A 170 6.39 0.49 -3.26
N PRO A 171 6.63 -0.38 -2.27
CA PRO A 171 7.97 -0.73 -1.84
C PRO A 171 8.83 -1.26 -2.99
N PHE A 172 10.05 -0.74 -3.13
CA PHE A 172 11.06 -1.05 -4.16
C PHE A 172 10.68 -0.73 -5.61
N VAL A 173 9.44 -0.38 -5.91
CA VAL A 173 8.98 -0.13 -7.29
C VAL A 173 8.78 1.36 -7.54
N SER A 174 8.12 2.08 -6.61
CA SER A 174 7.89 3.52 -6.77
C SER A 174 9.13 4.34 -6.46
N TYR A 175 9.26 5.47 -7.14
CA TYR A 175 10.30 6.45 -6.87
C TYR A 175 10.10 7.12 -5.50
N GLY A 176 11.14 7.03 -4.66
CA GLY A 176 11.13 7.66 -3.34
C GLY A 176 12.33 7.25 -2.50
N GLY A 177 13.36 8.12 -2.39
CA GLY A 177 14.59 7.80 -1.67
C GLY A 177 14.36 7.34 -0.23
N SER A 178 13.54 8.04 0.53
CA SER A 178 13.20 7.66 1.91
C SER A 178 12.41 6.34 2.00
N SER A 179 11.55 6.07 1.01
CA SER A 179 10.78 4.82 0.94
C SER A 179 11.70 3.62 0.64
N ILE A 180 12.66 3.78 -0.27
CA ILE A 180 13.64 2.74 -0.60
C ILE A 180 14.51 2.43 0.61
N ILE A 181 15.04 3.46 1.30
CA ILE A 181 15.87 3.27 2.51
C ILE A 181 15.07 2.54 3.59
N SER A 182 13.84 2.96 3.88
CA SER A 182 13.01 2.30 4.88
C SER A 182 12.67 0.86 4.52
N SER A 183 12.43 0.57 3.23
CA SER A 183 12.21 -0.79 2.74
C SER A 183 13.46 -1.65 2.88
N LEU A 184 14.64 -1.12 2.54
CA LEU A 184 15.92 -1.83 2.73
C LEU A 184 16.17 -2.16 4.20
N VAL A 185 15.96 -1.21 5.10
CA VAL A 185 16.10 -1.44 6.55
C VAL A 185 15.11 -2.51 7.02
N MET A 186 13.86 -2.46 6.59
CA MET A 186 12.84 -3.45 6.93
C MET A 186 13.25 -4.86 6.50
N PHE A 187 13.68 -5.03 5.25
CA PHE A 187 14.11 -6.33 4.73
C PHE A 187 15.41 -6.82 5.39
N SER A 188 16.36 -5.93 5.69
CA SER A 188 17.58 -6.26 6.41
C SER A 188 17.30 -6.79 7.82
N LEU A 189 16.36 -6.16 8.54
CA LEU A 189 15.92 -6.62 9.85
C LEU A 189 15.27 -8.01 9.78
N ILE A 190 14.39 -8.24 8.81
CA ILE A 190 13.76 -9.54 8.60
C ILE A 190 14.80 -10.62 8.26
N ASN A 191 15.77 -10.31 7.38
CA ASN A 191 16.84 -11.25 7.04
C ASN A 191 17.76 -11.54 8.22
N GLY A 192 18.07 -10.53 9.04
CA GLY A 192 18.79 -10.73 10.30
C GLY A 192 18.06 -11.67 11.26
N MET A 193 16.74 -11.55 11.37
CA MET A 193 15.91 -12.44 12.19
C MET A 193 15.84 -13.86 11.62
N TYR A 194 15.85 -14.02 10.30
CA TYR A 194 15.89 -15.34 9.65
C TYR A 194 17.16 -16.13 10.02
N ASN A 195 18.31 -15.46 10.09
CA ASN A 195 19.58 -16.10 10.43
C ASN A 195 19.71 -16.47 11.91
N THR A 196 18.80 -16.00 12.78
CA THR A 196 18.77 -16.29 14.22
C THR A 196 17.70 -17.33 14.61
N VAL A 197 16.92 -17.80 13.66
CA VAL A 197 15.89 -18.85 13.81
C VAL A 197 16.47 -20.21 13.58
#